data_5506578c288897514228a39b1f8c7244
#
_entry.id   5506578c288897514228a39b1f8c7244
#
_cell.length_a   1.000
_cell.length_b   1.000
_cell.length_c   1.000
_cell.angle_alpha   90.00
_cell.angle_beta   90.00
_cell.angle_gamma   90.00
#
_symmetry.space_group_name_H-M   'P 1'
#
loop_
_entity.id
_entity.type
_entity.pdbx_description
1 polymer ?
#
loop_
_entity_poly.entity_id
_entity_poly.type
_entity_poly.pdbx_seq_one_letter_code
_entity_poly.pdbx_strand_id
1 'polypeptide(L)'
;MVADIERVGAEVVVCLGDTVQGGAQPAETLERLKALGCATVLGNADAFLLGEDVAEPTTPEQEQIRDWTVEQLGPSGMQRLRAFQPTAELELEGQKVLCCHGSPRSYDDILLPEDQTALDAWMVDADVLAGGHTHKQWTRRIGDALFVNPGSVGLAYDHHQPREAIRFQPVAEYALVFLDERGAAVEFRRIPYDVDELREAIRASGRPHADEHLRMYAT
;
A
#
# COMPACT_ATOMS: atom_id res chain seq x y z
N MET A 1 -11.09 6.66 -5.58
CA MET A 1 -10.42 5.44 -6.05
C MET A 1 -11.40 4.26 -6.18
N VAL A 2 -12.04 3.73 -5.15
CA VAL A 2 -12.92 2.54 -5.26
C VAL A 2 -13.96 2.69 -6.37
N ALA A 3 -14.68 3.80 -6.43
CA ALA A 3 -15.64 4.08 -7.51
C ALA A 3 -15.00 4.11 -8.91
N ASP A 4 -13.72 4.44 -9.02
CA ASP A 4 -12.99 4.39 -10.29
C ASP A 4 -12.65 2.96 -10.67
N ILE A 5 -12.21 2.13 -9.71
CA ILE A 5 -11.97 0.69 -9.89
C ILE A 5 -13.26 -0.02 -10.37
N GLU A 6 -14.39 0.26 -9.72
CA GLU A 6 -15.71 -0.28 -10.11
C GLU A 6 -16.11 0.16 -11.52
N ARG A 7 -15.89 1.43 -11.87
CA ARG A 7 -16.20 1.98 -13.19
C ARG A 7 -15.37 1.36 -14.32
N VAL A 8 -14.10 1.06 -14.07
CA VAL A 8 -13.24 0.41 -15.08
C VAL A 8 -13.48 -1.09 -15.17
N GLY A 9 -14.21 -1.68 -14.21
CA GLY A 9 -14.57 -3.09 -14.23
C GLY A 9 -13.40 -4.03 -13.99
N ALA A 10 -12.50 -3.68 -13.05
CA ALA A 10 -11.41 -4.57 -12.69
C ALA A 10 -11.94 -5.90 -12.14
N GLU A 11 -11.48 -7.02 -12.69
CA GLU A 11 -11.96 -8.37 -12.33
C GLU A 11 -11.36 -8.84 -11.00
N VAL A 12 -10.12 -8.46 -10.74
CA VAL A 12 -9.37 -8.81 -9.53
C VAL A 12 -8.77 -7.55 -8.93
N VAL A 13 -8.88 -7.41 -7.62
CA VAL A 13 -8.25 -6.32 -6.85
C VAL A 13 -7.33 -6.92 -5.81
N VAL A 14 -6.11 -6.40 -5.71
CA VAL A 14 -5.14 -6.79 -4.68
C VAL A 14 -4.68 -5.54 -3.93
N CYS A 15 -4.66 -5.63 -2.59
CA CYS A 15 -4.05 -4.63 -1.73
C CYS A 15 -2.64 -5.11 -1.35
N LEU A 16 -1.64 -4.27 -1.61
CA LEU A 16 -0.24 -4.61 -1.39
C LEU A 16 0.27 -4.28 0.04
N GLY A 17 -0.62 -4.22 1.03
CA GLY A 17 -0.27 -4.02 2.44
C GLY A 17 -0.29 -2.57 2.91
N ASP A 18 0.14 -2.36 4.15
CA ASP A 18 0.09 -1.07 4.87
C ASP A 18 -1.31 -0.47 4.88
N THR A 19 -2.28 -1.28 5.31
CA THR A 19 -3.70 -1.04 5.05
C THR A 19 -4.33 0.02 5.93
N VAL A 20 -3.94 0.10 7.20
CA VAL A 20 -4.75 0.80 8.20
C VAL A 20 -3.98 1.77 9.10
N GLN A 21 -2.67 1.64 9.22
CA GLN A 21 -1.89 2.53 10.07
C GLN A 21 -1.78 3.94 9.47
N GLY A 22 -1.90 4.94 10.32
CA GLY A 22 -1.75 6.35 9.96
C GLY A 22 -3.01 7.03 9.44
N GLY A 23 -4.01 6.29 9.00
CA GLY A 23 -5.29 6.83 8.53
C GLY A 23 -6.24 7.21 9.66
N ALA A 24 -7.30 7.96 9.33
CA ALA A 24 -8.32 8.42 10.26
C ALA A 24 -9.37 7.35 10.58
N GLN A 25 -9.55 6.36 9.72
CA GLN A 25 -10.68 5.43 9.71
C GLN A 25 -10.21 3.98 9.50
N PRO A 26 -9.40 3.41 10.42
CA PRO A 26 -8.78 2.10 10.22
C PRO A 26 -9.82 0.96 10.13
N ALA A 27 -10.87 0.99 10.94
CA ALA A 27 -11.90 -0.04 10.92
C ALA A 27 -12.72 -0.02 9.63
N GLU A 28 -13.12 1.16 9.17
CA GLU A 28 -13.86 1.35 7.91
C GLU A 28 -13.01 0.94 6.71
N THR A 29 -11.70 1.17 6.76
CA THR A 29 -10.78 0.73 5.70
C THR A 29 -10.80 -0.79 5.58
N LEU A 30 -10.72 -1.54 6.67
CA LEU A 30 -10.83 -3.00 6.63
C LEU A 30 -12.19 -3.49 6.11
N GLU A 31 -13.28 -2.81 6.48
CA GLU A 31 -14.61 -3.16 5.93
C GLU A 31 -14.69 -2.89 4.43
N ARG A 32 -14.08 -1.81 3.93
CA ARG A 32 -13.99 -1.53 2.50
C ARG A 32 -13.18 -2.57 1.74
N LEU A 33 -12.02 -2.97 2.25
CA LEU A 33 -11.20 -4.04 1.65
C LEU A 33 -11.97 -5.36 1.60
N LYS A 34 -12.70 -5.70 2.66
CA LYS A 34 -13.57 -6.88 2.68
C LYS A 34 -14.69 -6.79 1.63
N ALA A 35 -15.35 -5.64 1.51
CA ALA A 35 -16.43 -5.44 0.55
C ALA A 35 -15.95 -5.54 -0.91
N LEU A 36 -14.71 -5.16 -1.18
CA LEU A 36 -14.05 -5.33 -2.47
C LEU A 36 -13.68 -6.79 -2.77
N GLY A 37 -13.70 -7.68 -1.77
CA GLY A 37 -13.24 -9.06 -1.91
C GLY A 37 -11.76 -9.18 -2.30
N CYS A 38 -10.95 -8.13 -2.01
CA CYS A 38 -9.56 -8.10 -2.45
C CYS A 38 -8.66 -8.99 -1.59
N ALA A 39 -7.75 -9.70 -2.24
CA ALA A 39 -6.61 -10.29 -1.57
C ALA A 39 -5.73 -9.17 -0.98
N THR A 40 -5.24 -9.36 0.25
CA THR A 40 -4.42 -8.37 0.93
C THR A 40 -3.15 -9.02 1.44
N VAL A 41 -2.00 -8.48 1.05
CA VAL A 41 -0.71 -8.89 1.60
C VAL A 41 -0.38 -8.11 2.86
N LEU A 42 0.46 -8.68 3.72
CA LEU A 42 0.92 -8.05 4.96
C LEU A 42 2.00 -7.02 4.61
N GLY A 43 1.79 -5.76 5.04
CA GLY A 43 2.82 -4.73 4.99
C GLY A 43 3.57 -4.58 6.32
N ASN A 44 4.68 -3.84 6.33
CA ASN A 44 5.46 -3.62 7.55
C ASN A 44 4.68 -2.80 8.59
N ALA A 45 3.84 -1.85 8.17
CA ALA A 45 2.99 -1.11 9.09
C ALA A 45 1.87 -2.00 9.67
N ASP A 46 1.34 -2.96 8.91
CA ASP A 46 0.39 -3.96 9.40
C ASP A 46 1.07 -4.90 10.42
N ALA A 47 2.29 -5.36 10.14
CA ALA A 47 3.11 -6.19 11.02
C ALA A 47 3.43 -5.47 12.35
N PHE A 48 3.75 -4.17 12.29
CA PHE A 48 3.94 -3.33 13.47
C PHE A 48 2.69 -3.27 14.37
N LEU A 49 1.49 -3.19 13.79
CA LEU A 49 0.24 -3.27 14.56
C LEU A 49 0.04 -4.63 15.24
N LEU A 50 0.55 -5.70 14.64
CA LEU A 50 0.51 -7.05 15.21
C LEU A 50 1.55 -7.27 16.32
N GLY A 51 2.45 -6.30 16.52
CA GLY A 51 3.54 -6.38 17.50
C GLY A 51 4.74 -7.19 17.01
N GLU A 52 4.90 -7.32 15.70
CA GLU A 52 6.09 -7.90 15.10
C GLU A 52 7.26 -6.90 15.14
N ASP A 53 8.48 -7.41 15.12
CA ASP A 53 9.67 -6.57 15.08
C ASP A 53 9.71 -5.77 13.77
N VAL A 54 10.07 -4.50 13.86
CA VAL A 54 10.24 -3.58 12.73
C VAL A 54 11.73 -3.33 12.47
N ALA A 55 12.07 -3.09 11.21
CA ALA A 55 13.47 -2.91 10.80
C ALA A 55 14.12 -1.66 11.42
N GLU A 56 13.34 -0.62 11.72
CA GLU A 56 13.84 0.62 12.31
C GLU A 56 13.21 0.87 13.70
N PRO A 57 13.96 1.50 14.63
CA PRO A 57 13.41 1.88 15.93
C PRO A 57 12.20 2.81 15.78
N THR A 58 11.15 2.54 16.53
CA THR A 58 9.94 3.36 16.56
C THR A 58 10.09 4.57 17.46
N THR A 59 9.38 5.65 17.13
CA THR A 59 9.27 6.82 18.01
C THR A 59 8.07 6.69 18.96
N PRO A 60 8.06 7.41 20.10
CA PRO A 60 6.90 7.43 20.99
C PRO A 60 5.60 7.84 20.29
N GLU A 61 5.68 8.73 19.29
CA GLU A 61 4.53 9.17 18.49
C GLU A 61 3.99 8.03 17.63
N GLN A 62 4.87 7.24 17.01
CA GLN A 62 4.47 6.06 16.22
C GLN A 62 3.82 5.01 17.09
N GLU A 63 4.33 4.79 18.31
CA GLU A 63 3.73 3.86 19.27
C GLU A 63 2.33 4.32 19.72
N GLN A 64 2.13 5.61 19.98
CA GLN A 64 0.83 6.17 20.33
C GLN A 64 -0.19 5.99 19.18
N ILE A 65 0.23 6.23 17.95
CA ILE A 65 -0.62 6.01 16.76
C ILE A 65 -0.95 4.52 16.61
N ARG A 66 0.02 3.64 16.82
CA ARG A 66 -0.19 2.18 16.81
C ARG A 66 -1.26 1.78 17.85
N ASP A 67 -1.07 2.18 19.08
CA ASP A 67 -1.96 1.78 20.18
C ASP A 67 -3.38 2.29 19.94
N TRP A 68 -3.53 3.52 19.48
CA TRP A 68 -4.81 4.06 19.05
C TRP A 68 -5.42 3.25 17.89
N THR A 69 -4.63 2.93 16.87
CA THR A 69 -5.12 2.15 15.71
C THR A 69 -5.60 0.77 16.15
N VAL A 70 -4.84 0.09 17.00
CA VAL A 70 -5.22 -1.22 17.57
C VAL A 70 -6.53 -1.12 18.37
N GLU A 71 -6.72 -0.06 19.14
CA GLU A 71 -7.97 0.20 19.86
C GLU A 71 -9.16 0.37 18.92
N GLN A 72 -9.00 1.17 17.84
CA GLN A 72 -10.04 1.40 16.83
C GLN A 72 -10.41 0.11 16.07
N LEU A 73 -9.44 -0.73 15.78
CA LEU A 73 -9.67 -2.01 15.11
C LEU A 73 -10.39 -3.03 15.98
N GLY A 74 -10.12 -2.99 17.28
CA GLY A 74 -10.64 -3.96 18.23
C GLY A 74 -10.27 -5.42 17.89
N PRO A 75 -10.80 -6.40 18.65
CA PRO A 75 -10.43 -7.81 18.46
C PRO A 75 -10.74 -8.35 17.06
N SER A 76 -11.84 -7.92 16.47
CA SER A 76 -12.28 -8.36 15.13
C SER A 76 -11.37 -7.85 14.02
N GLY A 77 -11.01 -6.56 14.05
CA GLY A 77 -10.08 -5.97 13.08
C GLY A 77 -8.68 -6.58 13.21
N MET A 78 -8.20 -6.75 14.43
CA MET A 78 -6.91 -7.40 14.70
C MET A 78 -6.87 -8.87 14.25
N GLN A 79 -7.98 -9.62 14.40
CA GLN A 79 -8.08 -10.98 13.86
C GLN A 79 -7.99 -10.98 12.34
N ARG A 80 -8.59 -10.01 11.69
CA ARG A 80 -8.56 -9.86 10.22
C ARG A 80 -7.16 -9.51 9.73
N LEU A 81 -6.47 -8.61 10.42
CA LEU A 81 -5.10 -8.23 10.11
C LEU A 81 -4.15 -9.44 10.16
N ARG A 82 -4.30 -10.31 11.17
CA ARG A 82 -3.53 -11.57 11.29
C ARG A 82 -3.78 -12.57 10.15
N ALA A 83 -4.84 -12.40 9.40
CA ALA A 83 -5.15 -13.27 8.25
C ALA A 83 -4.46 -12.81 6.96
N PHE A 84 -3.85 -11.64 6.93
CA PHE A 84 -3.07 -11.18 5.78
C PHE A 84 -1.87 -12.10 5.55
N GLN A 85 -1.55 -12.33 4.29
CA GLN A 85 -0.48 -13.23 3.89
C GLN A 85 0.75 -12.43 3.48
N PRO A 86 1.98 -12.96 3.63
CA PRO A 86 3.19 -12.26 3.18
C PRO A 86 3.19 -11.98 1.68
N THR A 87 2.59 -12.88 0.90
CA THR A 87 2.45 -12.79 -0.55
C THR A 87 1.08 -13.25 -1.01
N ALA A 88 0.66 -12.83 -2.20
CA ALA A 88 -0.49 -13.39 -2.90
C ALA A 88 -0.08 -13.80 -4.30
N GLU A 89 -0.40 -15.04 -4.67
CA GLU A 89 -0.12 -15.61 -5.99
C GLU A 89 -1.44 -15.76 -6.75
N LEU A 90 -1.46 -15.32 -8.00
CA LEU A 90 -2.60 -15.39 -8.89
C LEU A 90 -2.16 -15.99 -10.22
N GLU A 91 -3.05 -16.73 -10.86
CA GLU A 91 -2.90 -17.15 -12.23
C GLU A 91 -4.07 -16.57 -13.04
N LEU A 92 -3.74 -15.63 -13.93
CA LEU A 92 -4.72 -14.86 -14.71
C LEU A 92 -4.30 -14.87 -16.18
N GLU A 93 -5.20 -15.26 -17.08
CA GLU A 93 -4.93 -15.36 -18.53
C GLU A 93 -3.64 -16.15 -18.85
N GLY A 94 -3.34 -17.20 -18.07
CA GLY A 94 -2.15 -18.02 -18.21
C GLY A 94 -0.85 -17.36 -17.73
N GLN A 95 -0.93 -16.19 -17.10
CA GLN A 95 0.18 -15.45 -16.53
C GLN A 95 0.23 -15.59 -15.02
N LYS A 96 1.42 -15.79 -14.46
CA LYS A 96 1.66 -15.83 -13.02
C LYS A 96 1.88 -14.43 -12.48
N VAL A 97 1.06 -14.01 -11.54
CA VAL A 97 1.18 -12.72 -10.85
C VAL A 97 1.53 -12.97 -9.39
N LEU A 98 2.69 -12.47 -8.96
CA LEU A 98 3.11 -12.50 -7.55
C LEU A 98 2.99 -11.11 -6.95
N CYS A 99 2.26 -11.00 -5.85
CA CYS A 99 2.07 -9.75 -5.10
C CYS A 99 2.75 -9.85 -3.74
N CYS A 100 3.48 -8.81 -3.35
CA CYS A 100 4.13 -8.68 -2.05
C CYS A 100 4.08 -7.21 -1.59
N HIS A 101 4.53 -6.92 -0.36
CA HIS A 101 4.65 -5.52 0.09
C HIS A 101 6.00 -4.94 -0.32
N GLY A 102 7.09 -5.34 0.29
CA GLY A 102 8.45 -4.95 -0.07
C GLY A 102 9.02 -5.86 -1.15
N SER A 103 9.37 -7.09 -0.79
CA SER A 103 9.82 -8.15 -1.70
C SER A 103 9.10 -9.47 -1.40
N PRO A 104 9.27 -10.50 -2.25
CA PRO A 104 8.77 -11.84 -1.93
C PRO A 104 9.38 -12.47 -0.67
N ARG A 105 10.44 -11.88 -0.10
CA ARG A 105 11.18 -12.39 1.05
C ARG A 105 10.93 -11.59 2.32
N SER A 106 10.63 -10.29 2.19
CA SER A 106 10.45 -9.39 3.33
C SER A 106 9.54 -8.22 2.98
N TYR A 107 8.65 -7.87 3.89
CA TYR A 107 7.84 -6.66 3.77
C TYR A 107 8.66 -5.37 4.02
N ASP A 108 9.88 -5.46 4.58
CA ASP A 108 10.76 -4.31 4.83
C ASP A 108 11.72 -4.00 3.67
N ASP A 109 11.79 -4.87 2.66
CA ASP A 109 12.70 -4.66 1.53
C ASP A 109 12.27 -3.44 0.70
N ILE A 110 13.21 -2.53 0.48
CA ILE A 110 13.01 -1.32 -0.33
C ILE A 110 13.51 -1.58 -1.74
N LEU A 111 12.66 -1.29 -2.74
CA LEU A 111 13.03 -1.33 -4.13
C LEU A 111 12.70 0.00 -4.81
N LEU A 112 13.72 0.66 -5.32
CA LEU A 112 13.61 1.92 -6.05
C LEU A 112 13.95 1.74 -7.55
N PRO A 113 13.46 2.62 -8.43
CA PRO A 113 13.75 2.52 -9.87
C PRO A 113 15.24 2.56 -10.20
N GLU A 114 16.05 3.23 -9.39
CA GLU A 114 17.49 3.35 -9.52
C GLU A 114 18.29 2.12 -9.04
N ASP A 115 17.68 1.23 -8.26
CA ASP A 115 18.34 0.05 -7.70
C ASP A 115 18.45 -1.05 -8.76
N GLN A 116 19.63 -1.19 -9.36
CA GLN A 116 19.86 -2.20 -10.40
C GLN A 116 20.24 -3.57 -9.83
N THR A 117 20.93 -3.60 -8.70
CA THR A 117 21.48 -4.83 -8.13
C THR A 117 20.49 -5.61 -7.25
N ALA A 118 19.53 -4.94 -6.63
CA ALA A 118 18.52 -5.60 -5.79
C ALA A 118 17.56 -6.48 -6.60
N LEU A 119 17.32 -6.14 -7.85
CA LEU A 119 16.35 -6.80 -8.72
C LEU A 119 16.78 -8.19 -9.16
N ASP A 120 18.07 -8.38 -9.48
CA ASP A 120 18.61 -9.67 -9.90
C ASP A 120 18.54 -10.73 -8.77
N ALA A 121 18.48 -10.28 -7.50
CA ALA A 121 18.34 -11.15 -6.34
C ALA A 121 16.90 -11.64 -6.12
N TRP A 122 15.91 -11.02 -6.76
CA TRP A 122 14.49 -11.36 -6.60
C TRP A 122 13.98 -12.30 -7.70
N MET A 123 14.86 -13.13 -8.24
CA MET A 123 14.49 -14.13 -9.23
C MET A 123 13.25 -14.91 -8.76
N VAL A 124 12.09 -14.54 -9.30
CA VAL A 124 10.80 -15.15 -9.02
C VAL A 124 10.26 -15.81 -10.28
N ASP A 125 9.59 -16.93 -10.12
CA ASP A 125 8.85 -17.58 -11.21
C ASP A 125 7.47 -16.89 -11.34
N ALA A 126 7.49 -15.67 -11.91
CA ALA A 126 6.29 -14.88 -12.17
C ALA A 126 6.46 -14.02 -13.41
N ASP A 127 5.37 -13.82 -14.16
CA ASP A 127 5.33 -12.91 -15.33
C ASP A 127 5.14 -11.45 -14.88
N VAL A 128 4.41 -11.24 -13.77
CA VAL A 128 4.22 -9.95 -13.14
C VAL A 128 4.56 -10.05 -11.65
N LEU A 129 5.38 -9.11 -11.16
CA LEU A 129 5.67 -8.93 -9.74
C LEU A 129 5.13 -7.57 -9.29
N ALA A 130 4.12 -7.55 -8.43
CA ALA A 130 3.58 -6.32 -7.86
C ALA A 130 4.11 -6.11 -6.44
N GLY A 131 4.76 -4.97 -6.20
CA GLY A 131 5.30 -4.58 -4.90
C GLY A 131 4.86 -3.16 -4.51
N GLY A 132 4.84 -2.85 -3.21
CA GLY A 132 4.45 -1.56 -2.64
C GLY A 132 5.58 -0.87 -1.89
N HIS A 133 5.34 -0.58 -0.60
CA HIS A 133 6.26 -0.07 0.43
C HIS A 133 6.83 1.33 0.16
N THR A 134 7.38 1.59 -1.02
CA THR A 134 8.07 2.86 -1.32
C THR A 134 7.14 4.01 -1.70
N HIS A 135 5.83 3.79 -1.86
CA HIS A 135 4.83 4.81 -2.27
C HIS A 135 5.16 5.51 -3.60
N LYS A 136 5.92 4.87 -4.48
CA LYS A 136 6.36 5.45 -5.76
C LYS A 136 5.78 4.67 -6.93
N GLN A 137 4.99 5.32 -7.78
CA GLN A 137 4.49 4.69 -9.00
C GLN A 137 5.64 4.47 -9.99
N TRP A 138 5.94 3.22 -10.31
CA TRP A 138 6.90 2.88 -11.35
C TRP A 138 6.76 1.43 -11.83
N THR A 139 7.30 1.16 -12.99
CA THR A 139 7.35 -0.18 -13.57
C THR A 139 8.67 -0.40 -14.31
N ARG A 140 9.14 -1.64 -14.30
CA ARG A 140 10.34 -2.06 -15.03
C ARG A 140 10.35 -3.56 -15.27
N ARG A 141 10.94 -4.01 -16.37
CA ARG A 141 11.24 -5.44 -16.56
C ARG A 141 12.42 -5.86 -15.72
N ILE A 142 12.29 -7.04 -15.10
CA ILE A 142 13.28 -7.71 -14.26
C ILE A 142 13.41 -9.13 -14.80
N GLY A 143 14.45 -9.42 -15.59
CA GLY A 143 14.45 -10.64 -16.36
C GLY A 143 13.22 -10.70 -17.28
N ASP A 144 12.46 -11.78 -17.19
CA ASP A 144 11.23 -11.94 -17.97
C ASP A 144 10.00 -11.33 -17.28
N ALA A 145 10.07 -11.06 -15.99
CA ALA A 145 8.97 -10.48 -15.22
C ALA A 145 8.80 -8.97 -15.41
N LEU A 146 7.56 -8.50 -15.30
CA LEU A 146 7.24 -7.07 -15.24
C LEU A 146 7.00 -6.69 -13.76
N PHE A 147 7.89 -5.88 -13.19
CA PHE A 147 7.67 -5.28 -11.86
C PHE A 147 6.75 -4.07 -11.95
N VAL A 148 5.84 -3.96 -10.98
CA VAL A 148 4.90 -2.84 -10.86
C VAL A 148 4.81 -2.40 -9.41
N ASN A 149 5.07 -1.11 -9.13
CA ASN A 149 4.69 -0.49 -7.88
C ASN A 149 3.56 0.53 -8.16
N PRO A 150 2.38 0.35 -7.57
CA PRO A 150 1.22 1.19 -7.88
C PRO A 150 1.25 2.57 -7.21
N GLY A 151 2.23 2.87 -6.37
CA GLY A 151 2.22 4.06 -5.52
C GLY A 151 1.42 3.87 -4.22
N SER A 152 0.87 4.93 -3.68
CA SER A 152 0.14 4.91 -2.41
C SER A 152 -1.25 5.52 -2.52
N VAL A 153 -2.23 4.86 -1.91
CA VAL A 153 -3.63 5.34 -1.87
C VAL A 153 -3.79 6.54 -0.92
N GLY A 154 -3.09 6.54 0.21
CA GLY A 154 -3.28 7.56 1.25
C GLY A 154 -2.10 8.49 1.44
N LEU A 155 -0.90 8.05 1.12
CA LEU A 155 0.36 8.75 1.43
C LEU A 155 1.21 8.95 0.17
N ALA A 156 0.59 9.35 -0.94
CA ALA A 156 1.30 9.70 -2.17
C ALA A 156 2.13 10.97 -1.97
N TYR A 157 3.40 10.97 -2.36
CA TYR A 157 4.28 12.14 -2.25
C TYR A 157 5.32 12.19 -3.38
N ASP A 158 5.89 13.36 -3.59
CA ASP A 158 7.00 13.54 -4.53
C ASP A 158 8.33 13.11 -3.87
N HIS A 159 8.96 12.08 -4.40
CA HIS A 159 10.20 11.50 -3.91
C HIS A 159 11.45 12.40 -4.07
N HIS A 160 11.32 13.54 -4.75
CA HIS A 160 12.38 14.55 -4.83
C HIS A 160 12.36 15.53 -3.65
N GLN A 161 11.35 15.45 -2.76
CA GLN A 161 11.30 16.27 -1.55
C GLN A 161 12.34 15.80 -0.53
N PRO A 162 12.96 16.73 0.23
CA PRO A 162 13.76 16.36 1.39
C PRO A 162 12.93 15.56 2.41
N ARG A 163 13.49 14.53 3.03
CA ARG A 163 12.78 13.67 4.00
C ARG A 163 12.12 14.46 5.14
N GLU A 164 12.79 15.53 5.62
CA GLU A 164 12.30 16.40 6.70
C GLU A 164 11.19 17.38 6.25
N ALA A 165 10.89 17.44 4.96
CA ALA A 165 9.91 18.36 4.38
C ALA A 165 8.87 17.67 3.49
N ILE A 166 8.66 16.37 3.69
CA ILE A 166 7.69 15.60 2.91
C ILE A 166 6.30 16.22 3.04
N ARG A 167 5.64 16.40 1.88
CA ARG A 167 4.24 16.80 1.76
C ARG A 167 3.50 15.78 0.94
N PHE A 168 2.41 15.26 1.48
CA PHE A 168 1.52 14.35 0.79
C PHE A 168 0.66 15.09 -0.23
N GLN A 169 0.41 14.45 -1.33
CA GLN A 169 -0.49 14.93 -2.37
C GLN A 169 -1.89 14.34 -2.14
N PRO A 170 -2.96 15.14 -2.33
CA PRO A 170 -4.34 14.66 -2.15
C PRO A 170 -4.80 13.83 -3.37
N VAL A 171 -4.09 12.75 -3.63
CA VAL A 171 -4.38 11.80 -4.70
C VAL A 171 -4.25 10.37 -4.19
N ALA A 172 -5.16 9.52 -4.62
CA ALA A 172 -5.05 8.08 -4.42
C ALA A 172 -4.41 7.46 -5.67
N GLU A 173 -3.29 6.79 -5.49
CA GLU A 173 -2.56 6.12 -6.55
C GLU A 173 -2.87 4.62 -6.57
N TYR A 174 -3.03 4.07 -7.76
CA TYR A 174 -3.13 2.64 -8.01
C TYR A 174 -2.70 2.30 -9.44
N ALA A 175 -2.55 1.03 -9.76
CA ALA A 175 -2.22 0.56 -11.09
C ALA A 175 -3.28 -0.41 -11.59
N LEU A 176 -3.61 -0.33 -12.89
CA LEU A 176 -4.30 -1.37 -13.63
C LEU A 176 -3.26 -2.19 -14.38
N VAL A 177 -3.35 -3.50 -14.23
CA VAL A 177 -2.52 -4.45 -14.99
C VAL A 177 -3.45 -5.20 -15.93
N PHE A 178 -3.25 -5.02 -17.22
CA PHE A 178 -3.96 -5.73 -18.27
C PHE A 178 -3.13 -6.91 -18.71
N LEU A 179 -3.71 -8.09 -18.67
CA LEU A 179 -3.05 -9.35 -19.02
C LEU A 179 -3.72 -9.94 -20.25
N ASP A 180 -2.92 -10.38 -21.22
CA ASP A 180 -3.38 -11.16 -22.37
C ASP A 180 -2.30 -12.17 -22.80
N GLU A 181 -2.55 -12.95 -23.86
CA GLU A 181 -1.61 -13.92 -24.42
C GLU A 181 -0.25 -13.31 -24.87
N ARG A 182 -0.19 -11.98 -25.05
CA ARG A 182 1.01 -11.25 -25.49
C ARG A 182 1.82 -10.71 -24.31
N GLY A 183 1.28 -10.75 -23.09
CA GLY A 183 1.95 -10.32 -21.88
C GLY A 183 1.14 -9.32 -21.06
N ALA A 184 1.85 -8.48 -20.30
CA ALA A 184 1.28 -7.52 -19.38
C ALA A 184 1.47 -6.07 -19.84
N ALA A 185 0.42 -5.25 -19.70
CA ALA A 185 0.46 -3.79 -19.84
C ALA A 185 0.01 -3.12 -18.54
N VAL A 186 0.60 -1.97 -18.22
CA VAL A 186 0.31 -1.23 -16.98
C VAL A 186 -0.22 0.16 -17.29
N GLU A 187 -1.28 0.55 -16.61
CA GLU A 187 -1.78 1.91 -16.58
C GLU A 187 -1.79 2.44 -15.15
N PHE A 188 -1.03 3.48 -14.88
CA PHE A 188 -1.05 4.16 -13.59
C PHE A 188 -2.21 5.14 -13.48
N ARG A 189 -2.88 5.10 -12.35
CA ARG A 189 -4.00 5.97 -12.00
C ARG A 189 -3.65 6.85 -10.81
N ARG A 190 -4.09 8.11 -10.88
CA ARG A 190 -3.98 9.09 -9.80
C ARG A 190 -5.31 9.81 -9.69
N ILE A 191 -6.08 9.48 -8.67
CA ILE A 191 -7.43 9.99 -8.47
C ILE A 191 -7.43 11.04 -7.37
N PRO A 192 -7.67 12.31 -7.68
CA PRO A 192 -7.79 13.34 -6.67
C PRO A 192 -8.92 13.04 -5.68
N TYR A 193 -8.71 13.38 -4.42
CA TYR A 193 -9.75 13.36 -3.39
C TYR A 193 -9.83 14.71 -2.68
N ASP A 194 -10.95 14.96 -2.02
CA ASP A 194 -11.17 16.18 -1.27
C ASP A 194 -10.31 16.18 0.01
N VAL A 195 -9.36 17.09 0.06
CA VAL A 195 -8.45 17.22 1.21
C VAL A 195 -9.15 17.80 2.43
N ASP A 196 -10.22 18.57 2.26
CA ASP A 196 -10.95 19.14 3.38
C ASP A 196 -11.83 18.08 4.05
N GLU A 197 -12.45 17.17 3.29
CA GLU A 197 -13.10 15.97 3.84
C GLU A 197 -12.11 15.10 4.62
N LEU A 198 -10.91 14.88 4.09
CA LEU A 198 -9.86 14.15 4.79
C LEU A 198 -9.44 14.84 6.09
N ARG A 199 -9.27 16.16 6.07
CA ARG A 199 -8.94 16.98 7.25
C ARG A 199 -10.01 16.88 8.32
N GLU A 200 -11.27 16.95 7.94
CA GLU A 200 -12.39 16.79 8.85
C GLU A 200 -12.41 15.39 9.47
N ALA A 201 -12.23 14.34 8.67
CA ALA A 201 -12.15 12.96 9.16
C ALA A 201 -11.01 12.77 10.16
N ILE A 202 -9.81 13.30 9.88
CA ILE A 202 -8.65 13.22 10.77
C ILE A 202 -8.93 13.95 12.10
N ARG A 203 -9.51 15.16 12.08
CA ARG A 203 -9.86 15.89 13.29
C ARG A 203 -10.93 15.18 14.13
N ALA A 204 -11.91 14.58 13.47
CA ALA A 204 -13.02 13.88 14.13
C ALA A 204 -12.62 12.51 14.69
N SER A 205 -11.56 11.90 14.19
CA SER A 205 -11.16 10.53 14.54
C SER A 205 -10.61 10.36 15.96
N GLY A 206 -10.12 11.44 16.57
CA GLY A 206 -9.37 11.36 17.83
C GLY A 206 -7.96 10.77 17.69
N ARG A 207 -7.45 10.65 16.48
CA ARG A 207 -6.11 10.14 16.19
C ARG A 207 -5.05 10.99 16.91
N PRO A 208 -4.07 10.38 17.62
CA PRO A 208 -2.92 11.09 18.14
C PRO A 208 -2.15 11.83 17.03
N HIS A 209 -1.57 12.97 17.33
CA HIS A 209 -0.78 13.78 16.41
C HIS A 209 -1.52 14.21 15.13
N ALA A 210 -2.84 14.42 15.23
CA ALA A 210 -3.68 14.81 14.10
C ALA A 210 -3.20 16.10 13.42
N ASP A 211 -2.87 17.14 14.19
CA ASP A 211 -2.41 18.43 13.65
C ASP A 211 -1.06 18.33 12.92
N GLU A 212 -0.16 17.46 13.38
CA GLU A 212 1.11 17.20 12.71
C GLU A 212 0.90 16.49 11.37
N HIS A 213 0.05 15.47 11.38
CA HIS A 213 -0.31 14.76 10.17
C HIS A 213 -1.00 15.68 9.14
N LEU A 214 -1.91 16.54 9.58
CA LEU A 214 -2.59 17.51 8.72
C LEU A 214 -1.63 18.52 8.06
N ARG A 215 -0.55 18.91 8.75
CA ARG A 215 0.49 19.77 8.19
C ARG A 215 1.27 19.13 7.04
N MET A 216 1.25 17.80 6.93
CA MET A 216 1.93 17.09 5.85
C MET A 216 1.17 17.12 4.53
N TYR A 217 -0.13 17.46 4.52
CA TYR A 217 -0.87 17.62 3.26
C TYR A 217 -0.65 19.01 2.67
N ALA A 218 -0.33 19.05 1.37
CA ALA A 218 -0.21 20.29 0.63
C ALA A 218 -1.52 21.09 0.69
N THR A 219 -1.40 22.42 0.85
CA THR A 219 -2.53 23.36 0.78
C THR A 219 -2.75 23.79 -0.65
#